data_9f8fbbcb01e8183c33dce81364b65291
#
_entry.id   9f8fbbcb01e8183c33dce81364b65291
#
_cell.length_a   1.000
_cell.length_b   1.000
_cell.length_c   1.000
_cell.angle_alpha   90.00
_cell.angle_beta   90.00
_cell.angle_gamma   90.00
#
_symmetry.space_group_name_H-M   'P 1'
#
loop_
_entity.id
_entity.type
_entity.pdbx_description
1 polymer ?
#
loop_
_entity_poly.entity_id
_entity_poly.type
_entity_poly.pdbx_seq_one_letter_code
_entity_poly.pdbx_strand_id
1 'polypeptide(L)'
;MRSQVSSRRESSEKIASPTHRKRRSLFYEKPKANDVEPYVAETFIATSKAISSFVPNTLLDILVDNLASQNVEALRPFSTNFWGVCLLADISDFTRLSGVYCARGKDGLDDLQKATSGYMGSLVNTIYSYGGDVIKFAGDALVCVFKPEDSTPESYQKSCAYALQCAWVLKDISTPELSLHVGISCGQICVGQLGGFENKWECLISGSCLSDLSICLNDAPRKQVAITREVYECLTVIPNRYLVIDADQLFSKNYLVEGVCCITAFRLSSTKSTLSNYSEDSTLLSQTACYVPRPVTQALMGGSFNFLSELREVTTVFVKLNGYDHIQHEDLMSLQKYFYACQDILSESGGFLRQFLIDDKGCVLIALWGVPTATFHDDCRRALGATVRMRSKLLDMKMQCSCGITSGTYVLSNDFFYSHFLLD
;
A
#
# COMPACT_ATOMS: atom_id res chain seq x y z
N MET A 1 -58.50 -61.36 21.79
CA MET A 1 -58.12 -60.80 23.12
C MET A 1 -57.56 -59.42 22.90
N ARG A 2 -58.16 -58.50 23.64
CA ARG A 2 -57.90 -57.03 23.57
C ARG A 2 -56.51 -56.64 24.00
N SER A 3 -55.87 -55.67 23.31
CA SER A 3 -54.90 -54.79 23.94
C SER A 3 -54.90 -53.42 23.28
N GLN A 4 -54.88 -52.46 24.12
CA GLN A 4 -55.22 -51.05 23.98
C GLN A 4 -54.18 -50.29 23.09
N VAL A 5 -54.78 -49.39 22.30
CA VAL A 5 -54.08 -48.28 21.59
C VAL A 5 -53.84 -47.17 22.59
N SER A 6 -52.58 -46.76 22.78
CA SER A 6 -52.18 -45.55 23.48
C SER A 6 -51.77 -44.49 22.46
N SER A 7 -52.53 -43.43 22.35
CA SER A 7 -52.27 -42.27 21.55
C SER A 7 -51.15 -41.44 22.16
N ARG A 8 -50.06 -41.21 21.47
CA ARG A 8 -49.09 -40.14 21.76
C ARG A 8 -49.35 -38.97 20.79
N ARG A 9 -49.68 -37.86 21.37
CA ARG A 9 -49.79 -36.57 20.69
C ARG A 9 -48.37 -36.16 20.19
N GLU A 10 -48.24 -35.89 18.90
CA GLU A 10 -47.11 -35.18 18.32
C GLU A 10 -47.25 -33.69 18.65
N SER A 11 -46.30 -33.20 19.43
CA SER A 11 -46.07 -31.76 19.60
C SER A 11 -45.16 -31.25 18.45
N SER A 12 -45.78 -30.49 17.56
CA SER A 12 -45.07 -29.78 16.51
C SER A 12 -44.19 -28.67 17.10
N GLU A 13 -42.90 -28.91 17.19
CA GLU A 13 -41.93 -27.86 17.42
C GLU A 13 -41.80 -27.00 16.14
N LYS A 14 -42.22 -25.76 16.25
CA LYS A 14 -41.96 -24.72 15.26
C LYS A 14 -40.44 -24.40 15.30
N ILE A 15 -39.74 -24.77 14.25
CA ILE A 15 -38.39 -24.31 13.98
C ILE A 15 -38.47 -22.80 13.74
N ALA A 16 -38.00 -22.03 14.71
CA ALA A 16 -37.82 -20.60 14.58
C ALA A 16 -36.65 -20.31 13.61
N SER A 17 -36.94 -19.52 12.58
CA SER A 17 -35.95 -18.99 11.65
C SER A 17 -34.90 -18.18 12.41
N PRO A 18 -33.61 -18.23 12.02
CA PRO A 18 -32.55 -17.46 12.68
C PRO A 18 -32.82 -15.97 12.44
N THR A 19 -33.18 -15.27 13.49
CA THR A 19 -33.26 -13.82 13.53
C THR A 19 -31.91 -13.22 13.13
N HIS A 20 -31.91 -12.38 12.10
CA HIS A 20 -30.80 -11.52 11.73
C HIS A 20 -30.28 -10.77 12.98
N ARG A 21 -29.18 -11.24 13.53
CA ARG A 21 -28.40 -10.48 14.51
C ARG A 21 -27.81 -9.28 13.78
N LYS A 22 -28.45 -8.12 13.89
CA LYS A 22 -27.87 -6.83 13.49
C LYS A 22 -26.51 -6.73 14.16
N ARG A 23 -25.42 -6.86 13.39
CA ARG A 23 -24.09 -6.51 13.84
C ARG A 23 -24.13 -5.04 14.18
N ARG A 24 -24.01 -4.71 15.47
CA ARG A 24 -23.76 -3.34 15.93
C ARG A 24 -22.44 -2.91 15.29
N SER A 25 -22.48 -1.94 14.37
CA SER A 25 -21.32 -1.17 13.99
C SER A 25 -20.77 -0.55 15.27
N LEU A 26 -19.50 -0.81 15.55
CA LEU A 26 -18.76 -0.07 16.57
C LEU A 26 -18.61 1.37 16.03
N PHE A 27 -19.64 2.18 16.23
CA PHE A 27 -19.49 3.62 16.14
C PHE A 27 -18.72 4.04 17.40
N TYR A 28 -17.56 4.61 17.22
CA TYR A 28 -16.89 5.34 18.27
C TYR A 28 -17.78 6.52 18.65
N GLU A 29 -18.39 6.47 19.85
CA GLU A 29 -18.98 7.65 20.46
C GLU A 29 -17.83 8.62 20.76
N LYS A 30 -17.96 9.86 20.30
CA LYS A 30 -17.01 10.93 20.59
C LYS A 30 -16.83 11.05 22.11
N PRO A 31 -15.62 10.87 22.67
CA PRO A 31 -15.38 11.24 24.05
C PRO A 31 -15.61 12.75 24.20
N LYS A 32 -16.34 13.16 25.22
CA LYS A 32 -16.46 14.59 25.53
C LYS A 32 -15.08 15.08 26.00
N ALA A 33 -14.61 16.17 25.43
CA ALA A 33 -13.25 16.69 25.60
C ALA A 33 -12.82 16.97 27.07
N ASN A 34 -13.72 16.86 28.03
CA ASN A 34 -13.47 17.20 29.43
C ASN A 34 -13.31 16.00 30.38
N ASP A 35 -13.44 14.75 29.90
CA ASP A 35 -13.44 13.57 30.77
C ASP A 35 -12.28 12.58 30.48
N VAL A 36 -11.28 13.00 29.70
CA VAL A 36 -10.17 12.11 29.30
C VAL A 36 -9.02 12.30 30.28
N GLU A 37 -8.74 11.28 31.11
CA GLU A 37 -7.53 11.26 31.93
C GLU A 37 -6.28 11.40 31.04
N PRO A 38 -5.19 12.05 31.53
CA PRO A 38 -3.96 12.29 30.74
C PRO A 38 -3.41 11.02 30.08
N TYR A 39 -3.52 9.88 30.74
CA TYR A 39 -3.09 8.58 30.21
C TYR A 39 -3.86 8.13 28.96
N VAL A 40 -5.16 8.39 28.90
CA VAL A 40 -6.00 8.05 27.74
C VAL A 40 -5.66 8.96 26.56
N ALA A 41 -5.37 10.24 26.84
CA ALA A 41 -4.95 11.19 25.81
C ALA A 41 -3.59 10.82 25.20
N GLU A 42 -2.60 10.46 26.02
CA GLU A 42 -1.29 10.01 25.56
C GLU A 42 -1.38 8.73 24.73
N THR A 43 -2.19 7.76 25.16
CA THR A 43 -2.44 6.52 24.43
C THR A 43 -3.14 6.79 23.10
N PHE A 44 -4.10 7.71 23.07
CA PHE A 44 -4.78 8.13 21.85
C PHE A 44 -3.82 8.79 20.85
N ILE A 45 -2.98 9.72 21.30
CA ILE A 45 -1.97 10.40 20.46
C ILE A 45 -0.96 9.39 19.92
N ALA A 46 -0.47 8.46 20.75
CA ALA A 46 0.46 7.42 20.33
C ALA A 46 -0.17 6.50 19.26
N THR A 47 -1.42 6.08 19.47
CA THR A 47 -2.16 5.25 18.50
C THR A 47 -2.43 6.01 17.21
N SER A 48 -2.79 7.29 17.27
CA SER A 48 -3.01 8.16 16.11
C SER A 48 -1.74 8.27 15.27
N LYS A 49 -0.62 8.55 15.91
CA LYS A 49 0.69 8.64 15.26
C LYS A 49 1.10 7.30 14.65
N ALA A 50 0.83 6.19 15.31
CA ALA A 50 1.09 4.86 14.78
C ALA A 50 0.22 4.56 13.56
N ILE A 51 -1.10 4.82 13.60
CA ILE A 51 -2.01 4.60 12.47
C ILE A 51 -1.59 5.44 11.25
N SER A 52 -1.25 6.71 11.46
CA SER A 52 -0.84 7.61 10.39
C SER A 52 0.47 7.19 9.72
N SER A 53 1.33 6.43 10.42
CA SER A 53 2.58 5.93 9.81
C SER A 53 2.35 4.86 8.73
N PHE A 54 1.15 4.28 8.65
CA PHE A 54 0.77 3.31 7.61
C PHE A 54 0.18 3.95 6.35
N VAL A 55 0.04 5.26 6.33
CA VAL A 55 -0.61 5.98 5.24
C VAL A 55 0.38 6.97 4.63
N PRO A 56 0.46 7.08 3.29
CA PRO A 56 1.32 8.06 2.64
C PRO A 56 0.99 9.51 3.07
N ASN A 57 2.01 10.35 3.21
CA ASN A 57 1.81 11.77 3.53
C ASN A 57 0.99 12.48 2.45
N THR A 58 1.19 12.12 1.18
CA THR A 58 0.40 12.63 0.05
C THR A 58 -1.10 12.40 0.24
N LEU A 59 -1.49 11.24 0.76
CA LEU A 59 -2.90 10.97 1.06
C LEU A 59 -3.37 11.75 2.29
N LEU A 60 -2.55 11.86 3.34
CA LEU A 60 -2.88 12.65 4.53
C LEU A 60 -3.13 14.12 4.18
N ASP A 61 -2.28 14.72 3.35
CA ASP A 61 -2.45 16.09 2.88
C ASP A 61 -3.79 16.27 2.15
N ILE A 62 -4.14 15.33 1.27
CA ILE A 62 -5.42 15.35 0.55
C ILE A 62 -6.62 15.23 1.52
N LEU A 63 -6.53 14.35 2.53
CA LEU A 63 -7.60 14.20 3.52
C LEU A 63 -7.78 15.49 4.34
N VAL A 64 -6.68 16.13 4.72
CA VAL A 64 -6.70 17.43 5.42
C VAL A 64 -7.34 18.53 4.57
N ASP A 65 -6.93 18.64 3.32
CA ASP A 65 -7.48 19.62 2.38
C ASP A 65 -8.98 19.41 2.14
N ASN A 66 -9.43 18.17 2.06
CA ASN A 66 -10.84 17.82 1.91
C ASN A 66 -11.65 18.17 3.17
N LEU A 67 -11.12 17.90 4.35
CA LEU A 67 -11.77 18.28 5.62
C LEU A 67 -11.89 19.80 5.76
N ALA A 68 -10.84 20.53 5.39
CA ALA A 68 -10.81 22.00 5.45
C ALA A 68 -11.79 22.63 4.45
N SER A 69 -11.92 22.05 3.25
CA SER A 69 -12.70 22.64 2.15
C SER A 69 -14.18 22.35 2.21
N GLN A 70 -14.59 21.18 2.70
CA GLN A 70 -15.94 20.68 2.50
C GLN A 70 -16.72 20.36 3.79
N ASN A 71 -16.08 20.39 4.94
CA ASN A 71 -16.68 19.98 6.22
C ASN A 71 -17.34 18.58 6.14
N VAL A 72 -16.78 17.67 5.31
CA VAL A 72 -17.34 16.35 4.99
C VAL A 72 -16.80 15.32 5.96
N GLU A 73 -17.66 14.79 6.82
CA GLU A 73 -17.28 13.73 7.78
C GLU A 73 -17.07 12.34 7.13
N ALA A 74 -17.63 12.11 5.93
CA ALA A 74 -17.59 10.80 5.27
C ALA A 74 -16.67 10.79 4.05
N LEU A 75 -15.79 9.78 3.99
CA LEU A 75 -14.96 9.53 2.81
C LEU A 75 -15.80 9.22 1.57
N ARG A 76 -15.37 9.71 0.42
CA ARG A 76 -15.99 9.46 -0.89
C ARG A 76 -14.92 9.14 -1.91
N PRO A 77 -15.21 8.33 -2.94
CA PRO A 77 -14.27 8.10 -4.03
C PRO A 77 -13.88 9.43 -4.68
N PHE A 78 -12.58 9.62 -4.93
CA PHE A 78 -12.09 10.76 -5.69
C PHE A 78 -10.79 10.41 -6.42
N SER A 79 -10.43 11.24 -7.40
CA SER A 79 -9.10 11.27 -7.99
C SER A 79 -8.66 12.70 -8.24
N THR A 80 -7.36 12.95 -8.16
CA THR A 80 -6.75 14.23 -8.44
C THR A 80 -5.43 14.05 -9.18
N ASN A 81 -5.09 15.00 -10.04
CA ASN A 81 -3.88 14.95 -10.84
C ASN A 81 -2.93 16.08 -10.42
N PHE A 82 -1.66 15.75 -10.35
CA PHE A 82 -0.59 16.72 -10.17
C PHE A 82 0.66 16.27 -10.92
N TRP A 83 1.56 17.19 -11.22
CA TRP A 83 2.88 16.86 -11.72
C TRP A 83 3.79 16.49 -10.55
N GLY A 84 4.57 15.41 -10.72
CA GLY A 84 5.49 14.95 -9.69
C GLY A 84 6.61 14.08 -10.23
N VAL A 85 7.50 13.68 -9.35
CA VAL A 85 8.60 12.77 -9.66
C VAL A 85 8.36 11.45 -8.95
N CYS A 86 8.41 10.36 -9.71
CA CYS A 86 8.32 9.01 -9.17
C CYS A 86 9.72 8.39 -9.08
N LEU A 87 10.00 7.73 -7.97
CA LEU A 87 11.20 6.94 -7.74
C LEU A 87 10.81 5.52 -7.41
N LEU A 88 11.41 4.55 -8.10
CA LEU A 88 11.27 3.12 -7.83
C LEU A 88 12.63 2.59 -7.40
N ALA A 89 12.71 2.11 -6.17
CA ALA A 89 13.90 1.46 -5.63
C ALA A 89 13.60 -0.03 -5.45
N ASP A 90 14.27 -0.87 -6.22
CA ASP A 90 14.09 -2.32 -6.19
C ASP A 90 15.28 -3.01 -5.52
N ILE A 91 14.95 -3.98 -4.65
CA ILE A 91 15.94 -4.71 -3.85
C ILE A 91 16.38 -5.96 -4.62
N SER A 92 17.60 -5.91 -5.13
CA SER A 92 18.18 -7.05 -5.83
C SER A 92 18.48 -8.22 -4.88
N ASP A 93 18.21 -9.46 -5.35
CA ASP A 93 18.46 -10.72 -4.64
C ASP A 93 17.56 -11.00 -3.43
N PHE A 94 16.52 -10.19 -3.21
CA PHE A 94 15.63 -10.38 -2.06
C PHE A 94 14.94 -11.75 -2.08
N THR A 95 14.36 -12.16 -3.21
CA THR A 95 13.70 -13.46 -3.38
C THR A 95 14.64 -14.62 -3.09
N ARG A 96 15.90 -14.55 -3.57
CA ARG A 96 16.93 -15.55 -3.27
C ARG A 96 17.25 -15.60 -1.78
N LEU A 97 17.40 -14.44 -1.15
CA LEU A 97 17.71 -14.32 0.27
C LEU A 97 16.57 -14.92 1.12
N SER A 98 15.33 -14.53 0.85
CA SER A 98 14.16 -15.05 1.57
C SER A 98 14.05 -16.56 1.46
N GLY A 99 14.30 -17.14 0.28
CA GLY A 99 14.33 -18.59 0.08
C GLY A 99 15.38 -19.30 0.94
N VAL A 100 16.60 -18.73 1.05
CA VAL A 100 17.68 -19.29 1.89
C VAL A 100 17.32 -19.27 3.37
N TYR A 101 16.76 -18.16 3.85
CA TYR A 101 16.36 -18.03 5.25
C TYR A 101 15.13 -18.90 5.59
N CYS A 102 14.12 -18.93 4.73
CA CYS A 102 12.93 -19.78 4.92
C CYS A 102 13.26 -21.26 5.00
N ALA A 103 14.27 -21.74 4.24
CA ALA A 103 14.74 -23.11 4.29
C ALA A 103 15.33 -23.51 5.67
N ARG A 104 15.70 -22.55 6.52
CA ARG A 104 16.20 -22.76 7.89
C ARG A 104 15.08 -22.86 8.94
N GLY A 105 13.81 -22.77 8.53
CA GLY A 105 12.65 -22.84 9.41
C GLY A 105 12.49 -21.56 10.25
N LYS A 106 11.94 -21.70 11.47
CA LYS A 106 11.55 -20.56 12.31
C LYS A 106 12.71 -19.61 12.65
N ASP A 107 13.87 -20.18 12.99
CA ASP A 107 15.05 -19.36 13.34
C ASP A 107 15.51 -18.52 12.14
N GLY A 108 15.43 -19.09 10.92
CA GLY A 108 15.71 -18.37 9.69
C GLY A 108 14.74 -17.22 9.43
N LEU A 109 13.47 -17.39 9.78
CA LEU A 109 12.46 -16.34 9.63
C LEU A 109 12.74 -15.13 10.53
N ASP A 110 13.10 -15.39 11.79
CA ASP A 110 13.44 -14.32 12.74
C ASP A 110 14.69 -13.54 12.26
N ASP A 111 15.67 -14.25 11.70
CA ASP A 111 16.86 -13.63 11.13
C ASP A 111 16.52 -12.82 9.87
N LEU A 112 15.68 -13.35 8.97
CA LEU A 112 15.21 -12.64 7.79
C LEU A 112 14.49 -11.34 8.18
N GLN A 113 13.57 -11.43 9.12
CA GLN A 113 12.83 -10.26 9.61
C GLN A 113 13.77 -9.19 10.16
N LYS A 114 14.74 -9.55 11.00
CA LYS A 114 15.70 -8.58 11.55
C LYS A 114 16.54 -7.93 10.45
N ALA A 115 17.05 -8.72 9.50
CA ALA A 115 17.86 -8.23 8.40
C ALA A 115 17.06 -7.27 7.50
N THR A 116 15.84 -7.63 7.17
CA THR A 116 14.99 -6.83 6.26
C THR A 116 14.45 -5.58 6.92
N SER A 117 13.90 -5.67 8.15
CA SER A 117 13.32 -4.50 8.84
C SER A 117 14.34 -3.37 9.04
N GLY A 118 15.58 -3.71 9.43
CA GLY A 118 16.64 -2.71 9.59
C GLY A 118 17.05 -2.06 8.27
N TYR A 119 17.16 -2.88 7.21
CA TYR A 119 17.49 -2.41 5.87
C TYR A 119 16.41 -1.48 5.32
N MET A 120 15.14 -1.93 5.35
CA MET A 120 14.00 -1.14 4.89
C MET A 120 13.81 0.14 5.67
N GLY A 121 13.97 0.09 6.99
CA GLY A 121 13.91 1.29 7.82
C GLY A 121 14.94 2.34 7.41
N SER A 122 16.14 1.92 7.03
CA SER A 122 17.19 2.83 6.50
C SER A 122 16.79 3.46 5.18
N LEU A 123 16.19 2.67 4.25
CA LEU A 123 15.72 3.17 2.96
C LEU A 123 14.60 4.20 3.14
N VAL A 124 13.58 3.85 3.89
CA VAL A 124 12.42 4.71 4.17
C VAL A 124 12.84 6.02 4.83
N ASN A 125 13.71 5.96 5.86
CA ASN A 125 14.23 7.15 6.52
C ASN A 125 15.03 8.05 5.57
N THR A 126 15.81 7.46 4.66
CA THR A 126 16.54 8.21 3.64
C THR A 126 15.57 8.91 2.70
N ILE A 127 14.55 8.21 2.17
CA ILE A 127 13.54 8.78 1.29
C ILE A 127 12.86 9.99 1.94
N TYR A 128 12.38 9.84 3.17
CA TYR A 128 11.75 10.95 3.90
C TYR A 128 12.72 12.11 4.18
N SER A 129 14.01 11.84 4.41
CA SER A 129 15.00 12.89 4.65
C SER A 129 15.29 13.76 3.43
N TYR A 130 14.92 13.29 2.23
CA TYR A 130 15.00 14.06 0.98
C TYR A 130 13.63 14.58 0.51
N GLY A 131 12.60 14.51 1.34
CA GLY A 131 11.26 15.00 1.03
C GLY A 131 10.45 14.10 0.11
N GLY A 132 10.89 12.86 -0.09
CA GLY A 132 10.10 11.83 -0.78
C GLY A 132 9.03 11.25 0.15
N ASP A 133 7.96 10.76 -0.42
CA ASP A 133 6.87 10.06 0.27
C ASP A 133 6.78 8.64 -0.26
N VAL A 134 6.79 7.65 0.63
CA VAL A 134 6.63 6.25 0.25
C VAL A 134 5.15 5.97 0.08
N ILE A 135 4.73 5.83 -1.17
CA ILE A 135 3.32 5.59 -1.49
C ILE A 135 2.95 4.13 -1.31
N LYS A 136 3.84 3.24 -1.74
CA LYS A 136 3.53 1.80 -1.78
C LYS A 136 4.79 0.96 -1.80
N PHE A 137 4.64 -0.23 -1.25
CA PHE A 137 5.59 -1.31 -1.43
C PHE A 137 5.01 -2.27 -2.48
N ALA A 138 5.74 -2.53 -3.55
CA ALA A 138 5.38 -3.42 -4.63
C ALA A 138 6.30 -4.65 -4.61
N GLY A 139 5.96 -5.64 -3.79
CA GLY A 139 6.87 -6.74 -3.49
C GLY A 139 8.07 -6.26 -2.67
N ASP A 140 9.28 -6.43 -3.22
CA ASP A 140 10.54 -5.94 -2.68
C ASP A 140 10.92 -4.52 -3.15
N ALA A 141 10.09 -3.88 -3.96
CA ALA A 141 10.32 -2.53 -4.46
C ALA A 141 9.55 -1.46 -3.67
N LEU A 142 10.16 -0.27 -3.55
CA LEU A 142 9.53 0.92 -2.96
C LEU A 142 9.14 1.90 -4.06
N VAL A 143 7.85 2.22 -4.14
CA VAL A 143 7.32 3.28 -5.02
C VAL A 143 7.19 4.56 -4.22
N CYS A 144 7.92 5.59 -4.61
CA CYS A 144 7.97 6.87 -3.90
C CYS A 144 7.60 8.03 -4.82
N VAL A 145 7.05 9.09 -4.23
CA VAL A 145 6.69 10.31 -4.94
C VAL A 145 7.37 11.52 -4.28
N PHE A 146 7.92 12.39 -5.11
CA PHE A 146 8.41 13.71 -4.71
C PHE A 146 7.48 14.75 -5.34
N LYS A 147 6.62 15.33 -4.51
CA LYS A 147 5.65 16.34 -4.94
C LYS A 147 6.31 17.71 -4.93
N PRO A 148 6.20 18.50 -6.00
CA PRO A 148 6.70 19.87 -6.01
C PRO A 148 5.84 20.78 -5.10
N GLU A 149 6.45 21.84 -4.59
CA GLU A 149 5.78 22.81 -3.72
C GLU A 149 4.71 23.60 -4.48
N ASP A 150 4.97 23.88 -5.75
CA ASP A 150 4.08 24.60 -6.66
C ASP A 150 4.26 24.13 -8.12
N SER A 151 3.50 24.72 -9.05
CA SER A 151 3.52 24.36 -10.48
C SER A 151 4.56 25.19 -11.27
N THR A 152 5.66 25.62 -10.66
CA THR A 152 6.73 26.34 -11.37
C THR A 152 7.80 25.39 -11.90
N PRO A 153 8.46 25.72 -13.03
CA PRO A 153 9.58 24.94 -13.55
C PRO A 153 10.72 24.78 -12.53
N GLU A 154 10.93 25.78 -11.68
CA GLU A 154 11.94 25.74 -10.63
C GLU A 154 11.59 24.72 -9.55
N SER A 155 10.33 24.63 -9.13
CA SER A 155 9.83 23.65 -8.18
C SER A 155 9.91 22.22 -8.75
N TYR A 156 9.63 22.05 -10.05
CA TYR A 156 9.79 20.78 -10.74
C TYR A 156 11.26 20.34 -10.77
N GLN A 157 12.17 21.27 -11.14
CA GLN A 157 13.61 20.99 -11.14
C GLN A 157 14.13 20.63 -9.74
N LYS A 158 13.65 21.33 -8.71
CA LYS A 158 13.97 21.06 -7.30
C LYS A 158 13.54 19.65 -6.89
N SER A 159 12.32 19.23 -7.25
CA SER A 159 11.83 17.88 -6.95
C SER A 159 12.61 16.80 -7.67
N CYS A 160 12.97 17.00 -8.95
CA CYS A 160 13.84 16.08 -9.69
C CYS A 160 15.25 15.99 -9.04
N ALA A 161 15.80 17.13 -8.61
CA ALA A 161 17.10 17.16 -7.96
C ALA A 161 17.11 16.42 -6.61
N TYR A 162 16.04 16.56 -5.82
CA TYR A 162 15.90 15.84 -4.55
C TYR A 162 15.72 14.32 -4.77
N ALA A 163 14.89 13.93 -5.72
CA ALA A 163 14.72 12.53 -6.07
C ALA A 163 16.04 11.89 -6.52
N LEU A 164 16.81 12.59 -7.37
CA LEU A 164 18.10 12.08 -7.83
C LEU A 164 19.14 12.02 -6.71
N GLN A 165 19.24 13.03 -5.83
CA GLN A 165 20.14 12.99 -4.67
C GLN A 165 19.76 11.85 -3.73
N CYS A 166 18.46 11.64 -3.48
CA CYS A 166 17.94 10.52 -2.70
C CYS A 166 18.38 9.19 -3.32
N ALA A 167 18.12 8.98 -4.61
CA ALA A 167 18.50 7.76 -5.33
C ALA A 167 20.02 7.51 -5.28
N TRP A 168 20.81 8.57 -5.41
CA TRP A 168 22.28 8.49 -5.36
C TRP A 168 22.80 8.04 -4.01
N VAL A 169 22.13 8.40 -2.92
CA VAL A 169 22.44 7.90 -1.57
C VAL A 169 21.88 6.49 -1.36
N LEU A 170 20.66 6.23 -1.82
CA LEU A 170 20.01 4.93 -1.67
C LEU A 170 20.81 3.80 -2.30
N LYS A 171 21.33 3.98 -3.52
CA LYS A 171 22.10 2.93 -4.24
C LYS A 171 23.31 2.41 -3.47
N ASP A 172 23.85 3.22 -2.55
CA ASP A 172 25.01 2.88 -1.73
C ASP A 172 24.63 2.22 -0.39
N ILE A 173 23.33 2.27 -0.02
CA ILE A 173 22.80 1.52 1.12
C ILE A 173 22.72 0.05 0.73
N SER A 174 23.68 -0.75 1.18
CA SER A 174 23.75 -2.17 0.86
C SER A 174 24.21 -2.98 2.06
N THR A 175 23.79 -4.24 2.09
CA THR A 175 24.36 -5.27 2.98
C THR A 175 25.20 -6.23 2.13
N PRO A 176 25.91 -7.18 2.74
CA PRO A 176 26.59 -8.23 1.96
C PRO A 176 25.65 -9.01 1.02
N GLU A 177 24.34 -9.06 1.36
CA GLU A 177 23.34 -9.89 0.69
C GLU A 177 22.36 -9.09 -0.16
N LEU A 178 22.13 -7.80 0.16
CA LEU A 178 21.15 -6.95 -0.49
C LEU A 178 21.76 -5.71 -1.09
N SER A 179 21.30 -5.34 -2.25
CA SER A 179 21.66 -4.08 -2.92
C SER A 179 20.43 -3.52 -3.64
N LEU A 180 20.50 -2.26 -4.03
CA LEU A 180 19.46 -1.60 -4.77
C LEU A 180 19.85 -1.27 -6.20
N HIS A 181 18.86 -1.16 -7.07
CA HIS A 181 18.92 -0.31 -8.26
C HIS A 181 17.71 0.61 -8.26
N VAL A 182 17.83 1.77 -8.87
CA VAL A 182 16.83 2.82 -8.75
C VAL A 182 16.52 3.41 -10.11
N GLY A 183 15.21 3.50 -10.43
CA GLY A 183 14.69 4.22 -11.57
C GLY A 183 14.01 5.52 -11.13
N ILE A 184 14.11 6.59 -11.91
CA ILE A 184 13.41 7.86 -11.67
C ILE A 184 12.74 8.33 -12.94
N SER A 185 11.47 8.70 -12.82
CA SER A 185 10.67 9.32 -13.87
C SER A 185 9.93 10.55 -13.35
N CYS A 186 9.45 11.42 -14.22
CA CYS A 186 8.61 12.54 -13.83
C CYS A 186 7.51 12.78 -14.85
N GLY A 187 6.40 13.35 -14.38
CA GLY A 187 5.25 13.63 -15.23
C GLY A 187 3.96 13.79 -14.43
N GLN A 188 2.83 13.63 -15.11
CA GLN A 188 1.53 13.64 -14.47
C GLN A 188 1.32 12.38 -13.64
N ILE A 189 0.90 12.56 -12.41
CA ILE A 189 0.51 11.53 -11.46
C ILE A 189 -0.96 11.74 -11.12
N CYS A 190 -1.74 10.68 -11.25
CA CYS A 190 -3.10 10.62 -10.74
C CYS A 190 -3.10 9.88 -9.41
N VAL A 191 -3.56 10.53 -8.35
CA VAL A 191 -3.81 9.89 -7.05
C VAL A 191 -5.30 9.73 -6.87
N GLY A 192 -5.75 8.55 -6.49
CA GLY A 192 -7.16 8.26 -6.27
C GLY A 192 -7.40 7.48 -5.00
N GLN A 193 -8.57 7.75 -4.41
CA GLN A 193 -9.15 7.02 -3.29
C GLN A 193 -10.34 6.24 -3.78
N LEU A 194 -10.27 4.92 -3.68
CA LEU A 194 -11.30 4.01 -4.14
C LEU A 194 -11.75 3.06 -3.02
N GLY A 195 -12.97 2.55 -3.13
CA GLY A 195 -13.52 1.58 -2.18
C GLY A 195 -14.80 2.06 -1.49
N GLY A 196 -14.82 1.94 -0.16
CA GLY A 196 -15.94 2.36 0.69
C GLY A 196 -16.85 1.23 1.14
N PHE A 197 -16.66 0.00 0.67
CA PHE A 197 -17.40 -1.16 1.19
C PHE A 197 -16.94 -1.43 2.63
N GLU A 198 -17.88 -1.47 3.57
CA GLU A 198 -17.60 -1.54 5.02
C GLU A 198 -16.58 -0.47 5.49
N ASN A 199 -16.58 0.69 4.85
CA ASN A 199 -15.67 1.80 5.11
C ASN A 199 -14.18 1.43 4.98
N LYS A 200 -13.84 0.57 4.00
CA LYS A 200 -12.47 0.19 3.64
C LYS A 200 -12.08 0.89 2.35
N TRP A 201 -10.96 1.58 2.40
CA TRP A 201 -10.47 2.41 1.32
C TRP A 201 -9.06 2.05 0.92
N GLU A 202 -8.74 2.27 -0.34
CA GLU A 202 -7.40 2.12 -0.91
C GLU A 202 -6.96 3.41 -1.59
N CYS A 203 -5.69 3.76 -1.37
CA CYS A 203 -5.04 4.82 -2.09
C CYS A 203 -4.28 4.23 -3.27
N LEU A 204 -4.58 4.72 -4.47
CA LEU A 204 -3.97 4.28 -5.71
C LEU A 204 -3.25 5.44 -6.38
N ILE A 205 -2.17 5.11 -7.06
CA ILE A 205 -1.50 6.03 -7.98
C ILE A 205 -1.46 5.42 -9.38
N SER A 206 -1.56 6.28 -10.40
CA SER A 206 -1.41 5.95 -11.81
C SER A 206 -0.81 7.14 -12.56
N GLY A 207 -0.57 6.97 -13.84
CA GLY A 207 -0.03 8.02 -14.71
C GLY A 207 1.10 7.52 -15.58
N SER A 208 1.40 8.25 -16.65
CA SER A 208 2.43 7.86 -17.63
C SER A 208 3.81 7.71 -16.99
N CYS A 209 4.15 8.54 -16.01
CA CYS A 209 5.44 8.45 -15.34
C CYS A 209 5.65 7.11 -14.61
N LEU A 210 4.59 6.45 -14.11
CA LEU A 210 4.71 5.14 -13.48
C LEU A 210 4.98 4.02 -14.51
N SER A 211 4.40 4.12 -15.70
CA SER A 211 4.67 3.18 -16.78
C SER A 211 6.11 3.29 -17.28
N ASP A 212 6.63 4.52 -17.42
CA ASP A 212 7.99 4.78 -17.84
C ASP A 212 9.01 4.38 -16.77
N LEU A 213 8.60 4.42 -15.50
CA LEU A 213 9.42 4.11 -14.35
C LEU A 213 9.95 2.66 -14.35
N SER A 214 9.09 1.69 -14.70
CA SER A 214 9.49 0.28 -14.77
C SER A 214 10.51 0.03 -15.89
N ILE A 215 10.33 0.68 -17.05
CA ILE A 215 11.29 0.60 -18.15
C ILE A 215 12.62 1.20 -17.72
N CYS A 216 12.56 2.36 -17.07
CA CYS A 216 13.73 3.04 -16.55
C CYS A 216 14.48 2.21 -15.50
N LEU A 217 13.76 1.56 -14.60
CA LEU A 217 14.36 0.68 -13.60
C LEU A 217 15.11 -0.50 -14.23
N ASN A 218 14.52 -1.13 -15.27
CA ASN A 218 15.14 -2.24 -15.98
C ASN A 218 16.46 -1.85 -16.67
N ASP A 219 16.65 -0.58 -16.98
CA ASP A 219 17.88 -0.05 -17.53
C ASP A 219 18.98 0.20 -16.48
N ALA A 220 18.62 0.23 -15.20
CA ALA A 220 19.54 0.46 -14.10
C ALA A 220 20.20 -0.86 -13.65
N PRO A 221 21.50 -1.09 -13.86
CA PRO A 221 22.21 -2.20 -13.24
C PRO A 221 22.21 -2.09 -11.70
N ARG A 222 22.58 -3.17 -11.03
CA ARG A 222 22.71 -3.18 -9.57
C ARG A 222 23.61 -2.06 -9.09
N LYS A 223 23.21 -1.39 -8.00
CA LYS A 223 23.91 -0.24 -7.40
C LYS A 223 24.06 0.95 -8.34
N GLN A 224 23.16 1.05 -9.32
CA GLN A 224 23.12 2.18 -10.24
C GLN A 224 21.74 2.85 -10.26
N VAL A 225 21.72 4.04 -10.86
CA VAL A 225 20.53 4.87 -10.98
C VAL A 225 20.33 5.18 -12.46
N ALA A 226 19.11 4.89 -12.96
CA ALA A 226 18.67 5.35 -14.27
C ALA A 226 17.59 6.42 -14.12
N ILE A 227 17.55 7.34 -15.08
CA ILE A 227 16.56 8.41 -15.13
C ILE A 227 15.93 8.47 -16.52
N THR A 228 14.65 8.81 -16.58
CA THR A 228 14.02 9.04 -17.88
C THR A 228 14.53 10.32 -18.55
N ARG A 229 14.27 10.42 -19.85
CA ARG A 229 14.63 11.60 -20.64
C ARG A 229 14.03 12.88 -20.05
N GLU A 230 12.78 12.83 -19.60
CA GLU A 230 12.05 13.96 -19.03
C GLU A 230 12.74 14.48 -17.75
N VAL A 231 13.22 13.57 -16.89
CA VAL A 231 14.02 13.93 -15.70
C VAL A 231 15.33 14.56 -16.10
N TYR A 232 16.04 13.97 -17.09
CA TYR A 232 17.31 14.51 -17.58
C TYR A 232 17.13 15.91 -18.15
N GLU A 233 16.12 16.14 -19.01
CA GLU A 233 15.81 17.44 -19.58
C GLU A 233 15.43 18.44 -18.48
N CYS A 234 14.60 18.06 -17.51
CA CYS A 234 14.24 18.92 -16.39
C CYS A 234 15.49 19.39 -15.60
N LEU A 235 16.50 18.55 -15.48
CA LEU A 235 17.71 18.85 -14.72
C LEU A 235 18.77 19.62 -15.53
N THR A 236 18.75 19.57 -16.86
CA THR A 236 19.85 20.09 -17.70
C THR A 236 19.48 21.27 -18.59
N VAL A 237 18.22 21.38 -19.03
CA VAL A 237 17.79 22.47 -19.96
C VAL A 237 17.80 23.84 -19.31
N ILE A 238 17.48 23.93 -18.03
CA ILE A 238 17.54 25.17 -17.25
C ILE A 238 18.76 25.13 -16.34
N PRO A 239 19.52 26.22 -16.16
CA PRO A 239 20.64 26.26 -15.24
C PRO A 239 20.24 25.71 -13.86
N ASN A 240 20.82 24.60 -13.48
CA ASN A 240 20.48 23.91 -12.26
C ASN A 240 21.28 24.45 -11.08
N ARG A 241 20.60 24.90 -10.04
CA ARG A 241 21.21 25.42 -8.80
C ARG A 241 21.46 24.31 -7.77
N TYR A 242 20.93 23.13 -7.98
CA TYR A 242 20.90 22.07 -6.97
C TYR A 242 22.01 21.05 -7.18
N LEU A 243 22.24 20.63 -8.42
CA LEU A 243 23.23 19.63 -8.74
C LEU A 243 23.72 19.71 -10.19
N VAL A 244 24.87 19.11 -10.46
CA VAL A 244 25.37 18.79 -11.80
C VAL A 244 25.36 17.28 -11.93
N ILE A 245 24.90 16.79 -13.08
CA ILE A 245 24.85 15.35 -13.39
C ILE A 245 25.82 15.03 -14.52
N ASP A 246 26.41 13.84 -14.40
CA ASP A 246 27.10 13.16 -15.49
C ASP A 246 26.29 11.90 -15.79
N ALA A 247 25.81 11.75 -17.03
CA ALA A 247 24.91 10.67 -17.37
C ALA A 247 24.99 10.31 -18.86
N ASP A 248 25.07 9.01 -19.14
CA ASP A 248 25.14 8.44 -20.47
C ASP A 248 23.77 8.05 -21.00
N GLN A 249 23.46 8.45 -22.25
CA GLN A 249 22.22 8.08 -22.89
C GLN A 249 22.24 6.61 -23.32
N LEU A 250 21.19 5.88 -22.96
CA LEU A 250 20.97 4.47 -23.31
C LEU A 250 20.15 4.30 -24.61
N PHE A 251 20.15 3.10 -25.17
CA PHE A 251 19.37 2.77 -26.36
C PHE A 251 17.85 2.94 -26.15
N SER A 252 17.38 2.76 -24.94
CA SER A 252 15.98 3.00 -24.50
C SER A 252 15.58 4.46 -24.49
N LYS A 253 16.50 5.40 -24.70
CA LYS A 253 16.42 6.86 -24.52
C LYS A 253 16.44 7.33 -23.07
N ASN A 254 16.53 6.43 -22.11
CA ASN A 254 16.81 6.76 -20.70
C ASN A 254 18.30 7.09 -20.52
N TYR A 255 18.67 7.57 -19.35
CA TYR A 255 20.03 7.95 -19.03
C TYR A 255 20.51 7.17 -17.81
N LEU A 256 21.72 6.58 -17.92
CA LEU A 256 22.40 5.97 -16.79
C LEU A 256 23.24 7.05 -16.12
N VAL A 257 23.05 7.24 -14.81
CA VAL A 257 23.73 8.29 -14.05
C VAL A 257 25.08 7.76 -13.58
N GLU A 258 26.17 8.39 -14.05
CA GLU A 258 27.55 8.06 -13.72
C GLU A 258 28.07 8.90 -12.56
N GLY A 259 27.58 10.14 -12.41
CA GLY A 259 28.00 11.05 -11.37
C GLY A 259 26.96 12.10 -10.99
N VAL A 260 26.91 12.43 -9.71
CA VAL A 260 26.11 13.53 -9.16
C VAL A 260 26.99 14.41 -8.28
N CYS A 261 27.12 15.68 -8.67
CA CYS A 261 27.78 16.69 -7.86
C CYS A 261 26.74 17.66 -7.29
N CYS A 262 26.49 17.57 -5.99
CA CYS A 262 25.53 18.45 -5.32
C CYS A 262 26.14 19.84 -5.13
N ILE A 263 25.51 20.88 -5.73
CA ILE A 263 25.88 22.29 -5.55
C ILE A 263 25.40 22.77 -4.19
N THR A 264 24.21 22.33 -3.78
CA THR A 264 23.58 22.69 -2.51
C THR A 264 23.29 21.42 -1.71
N ALA A 265 23.85 21.32 -0.52
CA ALA A 265 23.54 20.23 0.39
C ALA A 265 22.17 20.47 1.04
N PHE A 266 21.12 19.88 0.49
CA PHE A 266 19.80 19.90 1.09
C PHE A 266 19.54 18.57 1.80
N ARG A 267 19.61 18.58 3.10
CA ARG A 267 18.81 17.66 3.93
C ARG A 267 17.61 18.45 4.40
N LEU A 268 16.44 18.16 3.87
CA LEU A 268 15.22 18.57 4.55
C LEU A 268 15.25 17.89 5.92
N SER A 269 15.21 18.66 6.99
CA SER A 269 15.01 18.07 8.32
C SER A 269 13.77 17.19 8.20
N SER A 270 13.89 15.95 8.62
CA SER A 270 12.84 14.93 8.64
C SER A 270 11.58 15.50 9.30
N THR A 271 10.77 16.16 8.51
CA THR A 271 9.47 16.63 8.97
C THR A 271 8.41 15.65 8.48
N LYS A 272 8.25 14.54 9.21
CA LYS A 272 6.90 14.02 9.45
C LYS A 272 6.13 15.07 10.29
N SER A 273 6.31 16.36 9.97
CA SER A 273 5.80 17.48 10.74
C SER A 273 4.33 17.77 10.48
N THR A 274 3.78 17.26 9.38
CA THR A 274 2.34 17.33 9.13
C THR A 274 1.55 16.62 10.22
N LEU A 275 2.04 15.49 10.71
CA LEU A 275 1.35 14.70 11.73
C LEU A 275 1.35 15.32 13.13
N SER A 276 2.37 16.11 13.50
CA SER A 276 2.40 16.76 14.83
C SER A 276 1.34 17.84 14.98
N ASN A 277 0.90 18.43 13.87
CA ASN A 277 -0.12 19.49 13.87
C ASN A 277 -1.56 18.95 13.78
N TYR A 278 -1.76 17.68 13.38
CA TYR A 278 -3.08 17.08 13.17
C TYR A 278 -3.40 15.91 14.11
N SER A 279 -2.50 15.58 15.04
CA SER A 279 -2.66 14.44 15.96
C SER A 279 -3.87 14.55 16.90
N GLU A 280 -4.50 15.70 17.00
CA GLU A 280 -5.67 15.95 17.86
C GLU A 280 -7.01 15.86 17.10
N ASP A 281 -7.02 15.77 15.76
CA ASP A 281 -8.25 15.67 15.00
C ASP A 281 -8.75 14.22 14.93
N SER A 282 -9.77 13.94 15.74
CA SER A 282 -10.41 12.61 15.80
C SER A 282 -11.06 12.19 14.49
N THR A 283 -11.47 13.15 13.64
CA THR A 283 -12.08 12.88 12.34
C THR A 283 -11.04 12.42 11.34
N LEU A 284 -9.90 13.12 11.27
CA LEU A 284 -8.78 12.72 10.42
C LEU A 284 -8.26 11.32 10.82
N LEU A 285 -8.12 11.07 12.12
CA LEU A 285 -7.71 9.75 12.59
C LEU A 285 -8.69 8.65 12.16
N SER A 286 -10.00 8.88 12.34
CA SER A 286 -11.01 7.91 11.96
C SER A 286 -11.03 7.64 10.45
N GLN A 287 -10.79 8.66 9.63
CA GLN A 287 -10.66 8.53 8.19
C GLN A 287 -9.37 7.78 7.81
N THR A 288 -8.24 8.13 8.42
CA THR A 288 -6.95 7.47 8.17
C THR A 288 -7.01 5.98 8.52
N ALA A 289 -7.67 5.61 9.61
CA ALA A 289 -7.85 4.21 10.02
C ALA A 289 -8.61 3.35 9.00
N CYS A 290 -9.37 3.97 8.08
CA CYS A 290 -10.09 3.25 7.03
C CYS A 290 -9.19 2.69 5.93
N TYR A 291 -7.93 3.17 5.84
CA TYR A 291 -6.90 2.69 4.92
C TYR A 291 -5.97 1.65 5.54
N VAL A 292 -6.02 1.52 6.87
CA VAL A 292 -5.15 0.58 7.59
C VAL A 292 -5.85 -0.76 7.74
N PRO A 293 -5.17 -1.88 7.46
CA PRO A 293 -5.75 -3.21 7.62
C PRO A 293 -6.28 -3.46 9.03
N ARG A 294 -7.44 -4.08 9.15
CA ARG A 294 -8.07 -4.37 10.47
C ARG A 294 -7.16 -5.11 11.46
N PRO A 295 -6.35 -6.11 11.05
CA PRO A 295 -5.43 -6.76 11.99
C PRO A 295 -4.46 -5.77 12.63
N VAL A 296 -3.97 -4.81 11.86
CA VAL A 296 -3.04 -3.78 12.33
C VAL A 296 -3.74 -2.83 13.30
N THR A 297 -4.90 -2.29 12.94
CA THR A 297 -5.64 -1.39 13.83
C THR A 297 -6.04 -2.08 15.14
N GLN A 298 -6.42 -3.34 15.10
CA GLN A 298 -6.72 -4.13 16.31
C GLN A 298 -5.49 -4.33 17.20
N ALA A 299 -4.34 -4.62 16.61
CA ALA A 299 -3.10 -4.79 17.35
C ALA A 299 -2.63 -3.47 17.98
N LEU A 300 -2.72 -2.37 17.24
CA LEU A 300 -2.39 -1.04 17.74
C LEU A 300 -3.28 -0.64 18.93
N MET A 301 -4.59 -0.89 18.83
CA MET A 301 -5.54 -0.62 19.91
C MET A 301 -5.39 -1.57 21.10
N GLY A 302 -4.91 -2.80 20.89
CA GLY A 302 -4.66 -3.80 21.93
C GLY A 302 -3.31 -3.65 22.63
N GLY A 303 -2.48 -2.69 22.25
CA GLY A 303 -1.13 -2.49 22.81
C GLY A 303 -0.15 -3.62 22.48
N SER A 304 -0.52 -4.53 21.59
CA SER A 304 0.30 -5.68 21.19
C SER A 304 0.99 -5.40 19.88
N PHE A 305 2.12 -4.69 19.91
CA PHE A 305 2.94 -4.44 18.73
C PHE A 305 3.78 -5.65 18.29
N ASN A 306 3.84 -6.69 19.10
CA ASN A 306 4.63 -7.88 18.80
C ASN A 306 3.76 -8.96 18.14
N PHE A 307 3.42 -8.77 16.87
CA PHE A 307 3.08 -9.92 16.04
C PHE A 307 4.35 -10.74 15.87
N LEU A 308 4.35 -11.94 16.41
CA LEU A 308 5.40 -12.90 16.16
C LEU A 308 5.30 -13.30 14.68
N SER A 309 6.45 -13.36 14.00
CA SER A 309 6.51 -13.97 12.67
C SER A 309 6.00 -15.40 12.77
N GLU A 310 5.03 -15.74 11.94
CA GLU A 310 4.48 -17.11 11.89
C GLU A 310 4.48 -17.66 10.48
N LEU A 311 4.73 -18.96 10.38
CA LEU A 311 4.50 -19.74 9.16
C LEU A 311 3.04 -20.18 9.14
N ARG A 312 2.35 -19.88 8.05
CA ARG A 312 0.93 -20.17 7.92
C ARG A 312 0.57 -20.60 6.50
N GLU A 313 -0.34 -21.54 6.39
CA GLU A 313 -0.96 -21.89 5.13
C GLU A 313 -1.91 -20.75 4.71
N VAL A 314 -1.63 -20.14 3.56
CA VAL A 314 -2.41 -19.04 2.99
C VAL A 314 -2.77 -19.36 1.55
N THR A 315 -3.98 -19.03 1.15
CA THR A 315 -4.39 -19.05 -0.25
C THR A 315 -4.41 -17.62 -0.78
N THR A 316 -3.62 -17.37 -1.81
CA THR A 316 -3.50 -16.07 -2.48
C THR A 316 -4.27 -16.10 -3.80
N VAL A 317 -5.01 -15.04 -4.05
CA VAL A 317 -5.76 -14.82 -5.29
C VAL A 317 -5.29 -13.52 -5.93
N PHE A 318 -4.91 -13.62 -7.20
CA PHE A 318 -4.60 -12.47 -8.06
C PHE A 318 -5.75 -12.27 -9.06
N VAL A 319 -6.26 -11.05 -9.14
CA VAL A 319 -7.26 -10.66 -10.14
C VAL A 319 -6.71 -9.48 -10.93
N LYS A 320 -6.30 -9.73 -12.17
CA LYS A 320 -5.85 -8.68 -13.09
C LYS A 320 -7.04 -8.17 -13.93
N LEU A 321 -7.24 -6.86 -13.95
CA LEU A 321 -8.27 -6.18 -14.73
C LEU A 321 -7.73 -5.85 -16.13
N ASN A 322 -7.85 -6.79 -17.08
CA ASN A 322 -7.28 -6.67 -18.43
C ASN A 322 -7.98 -5.60 -19.28
N GLY A 323 -9.21 -5.24 -18.95
CA GLY A 323 -9.98 -4.22 -19.65
C GLY A 323 -9.68 -2.78 -19.21
N TYR A 324 -8.75 -2.59 -18.27
CA TYR A 324 -8.31 -1.27 -17.82
C TYR A 324 -6.94 -0.96 -18.44
N ASP A 325 -6.90 0.05 -19.30
CA ASP A 325 -5.65 0.55 -19.88
C ASP A 325 -5.10 1.67 -18.97
N HIS A 326 -4.13 1.32 -18.14
CA HIS A 326 -3.50 2.20 -17.18
C HIS A 326 -2.61 3.29 -17.81
N ILE A 327 -2.28 3.16 -19.10
CA ILE A 327 -1.48 4.14 -19.85
C ILE A 327 -2.40 5.24 -20.43
N GLN A 328 -3.57 4.85 -20.93
CA GLN A 328 -4.51 5.79 -21.56
C GLN A 328 -5.54 6.37 -20.60
N HIS A 329 -5.81 5.69 -19.48
CA HIS A 329 -6.80 6.13 -18.49
C HIS A 329 -6.12 6.84 -17.33
N GLU A 330 -6.13 8.16 -17.35
CA GLU A 330 -5.66 9.00 -16.25
C GLU A 330 -6.69 9.08 -15.10
N ASP A 331 -7.93 8.60 -15.32
CA ASP A 331 -9.00 8.65 -14.33
C ASP A 331 -9.18 7.31 -13.61
N LEU A 332 -8.77 7.28 -12.35
CA LEU A 332 -8.96 6.14 -11.45
C LEU A 332 -10.44 5.88 -11.09
N MET A 333 -11.31 6.87 -11.23
CA MET A 333 -12.73 6.75 -10.86
C MET A 333 -13.46 5.67 -11.66
N SER A 334 -13.01 5.39 -12.87
CA SER A 334 -13.55 4.30 -13.70
C SER A 334 -13.44 2.92 -13.04
N LEU A 335 -12.46 2.74 -12.14
CA LEU A 335 -12.22 1.50 -11.39
C LEU A 335 -13.13 1.33 -10.18
N GLN A 336 -13.73 2.41 -9.65
CA GLN A 336 -14.47 2.40 -8.39
C GLN A 336 -15.54 1.30 -8.32
N LYS A 337 -16.37 1.19 -9.35
CA LYS A 337 -17.48 0.22 -9.36
C LYS A 337 -16.99 -1.24 -9.37
N TYR A 338 -15.88 -1.52 -10.02
CA TYR A 338 -15.28 -2.87 -10.10
C TYR A 338 -14.63 -3.24 -8.78
N PHE A 339 -13.87 -2.30 -8.20
CA PHE A 339 -13.21 -2.49 -6.91
C PHE A 339 -14.22 -2.68 -5.78
N TYR A 340 -15.27 -1.85 -5.72
CA TYR A 340 -16.34 -1.98 -4.73
C TYR A 340 -17.04 -3.36 -4.81
N ALA A 341 -17.33 -3.84 -6.02
CA ALA A 341 -17.92 -5.16 -6.22
C ALA A 341 -16.99 -6.30 -5.77
N CYS A 342 -15.67 -6.15 -5.94
CA CYS A 342 -14.70 -7.10 -5.42
C CYS A 342 -14.62 -7.07 -3.89
N GLN A 343 -14.64 -5.89 -3.27
CA GLN A 343 -14.64 -5.76 -1.80
C GLN A 343 -15.87 -6.45 -1.16
N ASP A 344 -17.04 -6.32 -1.76
CA ASP A 344 -18.28 -7.00 -1.33
C ASP A 344 -18.08 -8.53 -1.31
N ILE A 345 -17.61 -9.11 -2.40
CA ILE A 345 -17.37 -10.55 -2.51
C ILE A 345 -16.29 -11.03 -1.53
N LEU A 346 -15.23 -10.25 -1.34
CA LEU A 346 -14.16 -10.55 -0.38
C LEU A 346 -14.71 -10.59 1.05
N SER A 347 -15.51 -9.59 1.43
CA SER A 347 -16.12 -9.54 2.78
C SER A 347 -17.03 -10.74 3.05
N GLU A 348 -17.89 -11.12 2.11
CA GLU A 348 -18.77 -12.27 2.26
C GLU A 348 -18.02 -13.61 2.35
N SER A 349 -16.90 -13.73 1.65
CA SER A 349 -16.11 -14.98 1.61
C SER A 349 -15.08 -15.10 2.74
N GLY A 350 -14.89 -14.05 3.54
CA GLY A 350 -13.85 -13.98 4.56
C GLY A 350 -12.46 -13.73 3.98
N GLY A 351 -12.38 -13.20 2.76
CA GLY A 351 -11.14 -12.82 2.11
C GLY A 351 -10.56 -11.52 2.68
N PHE A 352 -9.27 -11.45 2.78
CA PHE A 352 -8.53 -10.28 3.19
C PHE A 352 -7.94 -9.59 1.95
N LEU A 353 -8.32 -8.34 1.69
CA LEU A 353 -7.69 -7.53 0.65
C LEU A 353 -6.28 -7.17 1.13
N ARG A 354 -5.26 -7.74 0.46
CA ARG A 354 -3.88 -7.40 0.73
C ARG A 354 -3.51 -6.10 0.02
N GLN A 355 -3.86 -6.01 -1.27
CA GLN A 355 -3.40 -4.90 -2.10
C GLN A 355 -4.28 -4.72 -3.34
N PHE A 356 -4.50 -3.47 -3.71
CA PHE A 356 -4.98 -3.10 -5.02
C PHE A 356 -3.98 -2.12 -5.62
N LEU A 357 -3.42 -2.43 -6.76
CA LEU A 357 -2.31 -1.68 -7.34
C LEU A 357 -2.42 -1.55 -8.85
N ILE A 358 -1.76 -0.52 -9.36
CA ILE A 358 -1.52 -0.30 -10.79
C ILE A 358 0.00 -0.19 -10.97
N ASP A 359 0.55 -1.03 -11.82
CA ASP A 359 1.96 -1.08 -12.17
C ASP A 359 2.15 -1.32 -13.68
N ASP A 360 3.36 -1.61 -14.13
CA ASP A 360 3.69 -1.95 -15.51
C ASP A 360 2.97 -3.21 -16.01
N LYS A 361 2.56 -4.10 -15.11
CA LYS A 361 1.79 -5.30 -15.42
C LYS A 361 0.29 -5.02 -15.54
N GLY A 362 -0.15 -3.81 -15.17
CA GLY A 362 -1.53 -3.34 -15.24
C GLY A 362 -2.19 -3.21 -13.89
N CYS A 363 -3.52 -3.28 -13.86
CA CYS A 363 -4.32 -3.12 -12.64
C CYS A 363 -4.59 -4.49 -12.00
N VAL A 364 -4.09 -4.71 -10.77
CA VAL A 364 -4.12 -6.00 -10.08
C VAL A 364 -4.69 -5.86 -8.66
N LEU A 365 -5.61 -6.75 -8.30
CA LEU A 365 -6.11 -6.96 -6.95
C LEU A 365 -5.51 -8.24 -6.39
N ILE A 366 -4.94 -8.17 -5.18
CA ILE A 366 -4.38 -9.31 -4.46
C ILE A 366 -5.18 -9.53 -3.18
N ALA A 367 -5.70 -10.73 -3.01
CA ALA A 367 -6.48 -11.10 -1.84
C ALA A 367 -5.98 -12.41 -1.22
N LEU A 368 -6.15 -12.55 0.09
CA LEU A 368 -5.64 -13.66 0.89
C LEU A 368 -6.75 -14.31 1.71
N TRP A 369 -6.66 -15.62 1.91
CA TRP A 369 -7.43 -16.40 2.88
C TRP A 369 -6.47 -17.17 3.77
N GLY A 370 -6.83 -17.34 5.04
CA GLY A 370 -5.95 -17.99 6.04
C GLY A 370 -5.12 -17.00 6.87
N VAL A 371 -5.44 -15.71 6.85
CA VAL A 371 -4.77 -14.70 7.69
C VAL A 371 -5.28 -14.76 9.14
N PRO A 372 -4.50 -14.32 10.15
CA PRO A 372 -4.79 -14.53 11.57
C PRO A 372 -6.19 -14.12 12.06
N THR A 373 -6.78 -13.11 11.44
CA THR A 373 -8.10 -12.57 11.84
C THR A 373 -9.29 -13.23 11.16
N ALA A 374 -9.04 -14.04 10.12
CA ALA A 374 -10.06 -14.70 9.32
C ALA A 374 -9.54 -16.02 8.75
N THR A 375 -9.44 -17.03 9.58
CA THR A 375 -9.01 -18.38 9.19
C THR A 375 -10.16 -19.35 9.28
N PHE A 376 -10.33 -20.14 8.23
CA PHE A 376 -11.33 -21.18 8.13
C PHE A 376 -10.66 -22.48 7.67
N HIS A 377 -11.24 -23.60 8.04
CA HIS A 377 -10.73 -24.94 7.61
C HIS A 377 -10.88 -25.17 6.10
N ASP A 378 -11.65 -24.34 5.41
CA ASP A 378 -11.96 -24.42 3.97
C ASP A 378 -11.49 -23.19 3.19
N ASP A 379 -10.43 -22.52 3.62
CA ASP A 379 -9.91 -21.28 3.03
C ASP A 379 -9.65 -21.38 1.51
N CYS A 380 -9.02 -22.47 1.05
CA CYS A 380 -8.84 -22.73 -0.38
C CYS A 380 -10.16 -22.76 -1.16
N ARG A 381 -11.18 -23.42 -0.61
CA ARG A 381 -12.50 -23.53 -1.23
C ARG A 381 -13.20 -22.17 -1.27
N ARG A 382 -13.09 -21.39 -0.20
CA ARG A 382 -13.64 -20.03 -0.11
C ARG A 382 -12.97 -19.11 -1.12
N ALA A 383 -11.64 -19.17 -1.22
CA ALA A 383 -10.85 -18.42 -2.19
C ALA A 383 -11.26 -18.74 -3.63
N LEU A 384 -11.39 -20.04 -3.97
CA LEU A 384 -11.85 -20.47 -5.28
C LEU A 384 -13.26 -19.97 -5.59
N GLY A 385 -14.19 -20.13 -4.65
CA GLY A 385 -15.58 -19.66 -4.80
C GLY A 385 -15.66 -18.15 -4.98
N ALA A 386 -14.89 -17.38 -4.19
CA ALA A 386 -14.79 -15.94 -4.33
C ALA A 386 -14.22 -15.52 -5.68
N THR A 387 -13.16 -16.19 -6.16
CA THR A 387 -12.53 -15.92 -7.46
C THR A 387 -13.51 -16.12 -8.61
N VAL A 388 -14.26 -17.23 -8.60
CA VAL A 388 -15.28 -17.49 -9.63
C VAL A 388 -16.37 -16.42 -9.61
N ARG A 389 -16.83 -16.01 -8.43
CA ARG A 389 -17.84 -14.95 -8.26
C ARG A 389 -17.30 -13.60 -8.73
N MET A 390 -16.07 -13.21 -8.35
CA MET A 390 -15.44 -11.96 -8.79
C MET A 390 -15.30 -11.94 -10.31
N ARG A 391 -14.80 -13.02 -10.92
CA ARG A 391 -14.67 -13.14 -12.36
C ARG A 391 -16.04 -12.99 -13.07
N SER A 392 -17.08 -13.71 -12.62
CA SER A 392 -18.42 -13.60 -13.18
C SER A 392 -18.96 -12.18 -13.08
N LYS A 393 -18.87 -11.58 -11.88
CA LYS A 393 -19.34 -10.21 -11.62
C LYS A 393 -18.64 -9.17 -12.49
N LEU A 394 -17.32 -9.26 -12.62
CA LEU A 394 -16.54 -8.36 -13.47
C LEU A 394 -16.92 -8.49 -14.93
N LEU A 395 -17.10 -9.71 -15.45
CA LEU A 395 -17.54 -9.95 -16.84
C LEU A 395 -18.95 -9.42 -17.09
N ASP A 396 -19.89 -9.59 -16.15
CA ASP A 396 -21.25 -9.01 -16.22
C ASP A 396 -21.18 -7.48 -16.30
N MET A 397 -20.22 -6.87 -15.59
CA MET A 397 -19.96 -5.43 -15.64
C MET A 397 -19.11 -4.99 -16.85
N LYS A 398 -18.84 -5.89 -17.80
CA LYS A 398 -18.04 -5.66 -19.02
C LYS A 398 -16.54 -5.40 -18.75
N MET A 399 -16.01 -5.86 -17.63
CA MET A 399 -14.59 -5.81 -17.31
C MET A 399 -13.94 -7.17 -17.59
N GLN A 400 -13.04 -7.23 -18.55
CA GLN A 400 -12.21 -8.41 -18.81
C GLN A 400 -11.20 -8.58 -17.68
N CYS A 401 -11.04 -9.81 -17.19
CA CYS A 401 -10.10 -10.10 -16.12
C CYS A 401 -9.46 -11.48 -16.26
N SER A 402 -8.26 -11.61 -15.74
CA SER A 402 -7.55 -12.87 -15.53
C SER A 402 -7.38 -13.12 -14.04
N CYS A 403 -7.53 -14.37 -13.60
CA CYS A 403 -7.40 -14.74 -12.21
C CYS A 403 -6.39 -15.86 -12.05
N GLY A 404 -5.52 -15.74 -11.04
CA GLY A 404 -4.60 -16.77 -10.58
C GLY A 404 -4.86 -17.10 -9.11
N ILE A 405 -4.74 -18.36 -8.74
CA ILE A 405 -4.89 -18.84 -7.35
C ILE A 405 -3.69 -19.72 -7.01
N THR A 406 -3.09 -19.48 -5.87
CA THR A 406 -2.03 -20.33 -5.33
C THR A 406 -2.25 -20.53 -3.83
N SER A 407 -1.80 -21.65 -3.31
CA SER A 407 -1.81 -21.94 -1.87
C SER A 407 -0.44 -22.45 -1.47
N GLY A 408 0.01 -22.05 -0.31
CA GLY A 408 1.29 -22.45 0.23
C GLY A 408 1.54 -21.93 1.61
N THR A 409 2.67 -22.32 2.17
CA THR A 409 3.12 -21.83 3.47
C THR A 409 3.77 -20.47 3.31
N TYR A 410 3.26 -19.49 4.00
CA TYR A 410 3.71 -18.10 3.97
C TYR A 410 4.26 -17.67 5.32
N VAL A 411 5.21 -16.73 5.25
CA VAL A 411 5.69 -16.00 6.42
C VAL A 411 4.80 -14.79 6.62
N LEU A 412 4.04 -14.78 7.68
CA LEU A 412 3.35 -13.58 8.13
C LEU A 412 4.19 -12.92 9.22
N SER A 413 4.66 -11.73 8.97
CA SER A 413 5.43 -10.93 9.93
C SER A 413 4.75 -9.59 10.17
N ASN A 414 5.22 -8.83 11.15
CA ASN A 414 4.78 -7.45 11.32
C ASN A 414 4.98 -6.63 10.04
N ASP A 415 6.09 -6.87 9.36
CA ASP A 415 6.41 -6.22 8.09
C ASP A 415 5.41 -6.58 6.98
N PHE A 416 4.74 -7.74 7.07
CA PHE A 416 3.66 -8.12 6.16
C PHE A 416 2.48 -7.14 6.19
N PHE A 417 2.21 -6.54 7.34
CA PHE A 417 1.14 -5.57 7.51
C PHE A 417 1.65 -4.12 7.38
N TYR A 418 2.91 -3.86 7.73
CA TYR A 418 3.54 -2.54 7.64
C TYR A 418 4.00 -2.16 6.25
N SER A 419 4.61 -3.12 5.62
CA SER A 419 5.02 -3.05 4.24
C SER A 419 4.22 -4.14 3.57
N HIS A 420 3.67 -3.93 2.44
CA HIS A 420 3.09 -4.97 1.62
C HIS A 420 4.16 -5.99 1.22
N PHE A 421 5.03 -6.40 2.18
CA PHE A 421 6.20 -7.21 1.97
C PHE A 421 5.93 -8.69 1.99
N LEU A 422 6.69 -9.29 1.14
CA LEU A 422 7.01 -10.69 1.01
C LEU A 422 5.91 -11.56 0.46
N LEU A 423 6.06 -11.90 -0.79
CA LEU A 423 6.19 -13.28 -1.25
C LEU A 423 6.07 -13.37 -2.76
N ASP A 424 7.10 -13.87 -3.36
CA ASP A 424 6.98 -14.72 -4.54
C ASP A 424 6.79 -16.16 -4.08
#